data_33800906b898dee186b4203c112e0097
#
_entry.id   33800906b898dee186b4203c112e0097
#
_cell.length_a   1.000
_cell.length_b   1.000
_cell.length_c   1.000
_cell.angle_alpha   90.00
_cell.angle_beta   90.00
_cell.angle_gamma   90.00
#
_symmetry.space_group_name_H-M   'P 1'
#
loop_
_entity.id
_entity.type
_entity.pdbx_description
1 polymer ?
#
loop_
_entity_poly.entity_id
_entity_poly.type
_entity_poly.pdbx_seq_one_letter_code
_entity_poly.pdbx_strand_id
1 'polypeptide(L)'
;MQALQQRWAEAKYAAEGAQQQQQFEALAADAAKVKAASPDDPRALIWEGIILASYAGAKGGLGALSLCKSARADFEAALAIDPAAMDGSAYTSLGSLYYQVPGWPLGFGDDDKARELLRKGLEINPQGIDANYFYGDFLRDQGDYAEAVPVLEKALAAPPRAGRELADQGRRAEIEQALAQAREHLDS
;
A
#
# COMPACT_ATOMS: atom_id res chain seq x y z
N MET A 1 -13.05 -9.46 8.57
CA MET A 1 -12.19 -8.90 7.50
C MET A 1 -12.86 -7.78 6.74
N GLN A 2 -14.04 -7.98 6.14
CA GLN A 2 -14.75 -6.96 5.34
C GLN A 2 -14.94 -5.62 6.11
N ALA A 3 -15.32 -5.67 7.39
CA ALA A 3 -15.47 -4.45 8.20
C ALA A 3 -14.16 -3.66 8.37
N LEU A 4 -13.00 -4.33 8.48
CA LEU A 4 -11.70 -3.65 8.51
C LEU A 4 -11.41 -2.95 7.19
N GLN A 5 -11.74 -3.58 6.06
CA GLN A 5 -11.54 -3.02 4.71
C GLN A 5 -12.37 -1.75 4.49
N GLN A 6 -13.64 -1.78 4.88
CA GLN A 6 -14.53 -0.62 4.75
C GLN A 6 -14.06 0.55 5.62
N ARG A 7 -13.78 0.30 6.90
CA ARG A 7 -13.28 1.31 7.83
C ARG A 7 -11.91 1.86 7.42
N TRP A 8 -11.05 1.03 6.83
CA TRP A 8 -9.79 1.51 6.26
C TRP A 8 -10.02 2.49 5.12
N ALA A 9 -10.95 2.19 4.20
CA ALA A 9 -11.26 3.09 3.10
C ALA A 9 -11.86 4.42 3.61
N GLU A 10 -12.74 4.37 4.61
CA GLU A 10 -13.28 5.56 5.27
C GLU A 10 -12.18 6.41 5.92
N ALA A 11 -11.29 5.78 6.70
CA ALA A 11 -10.17 6.47 7.34
C ALA A 11 -9.19 7.05 6.31
N LYS A 12 -8.91 6.33 5.21
CA LYS A 12 -7.93 6.73 4.21
C LYS A 12 -8.44 7.84 3.29
N TYR A 13 -9.71 7.78 2.87
CA TYR A 13 -10.24 8.62 1.80
C TYR A 13 -11.39 9.56 2.19
N ALA A 14 -11.97 9.40 3.38
CA ALA A 14 -13.08 10.23 3.85
C ALA A 14 -12.78 10.99 5.15
N ALA A 15 -11.57 10.85 5.72
CA ALA A 15 -11.15 11.54 6.93
C ALA A 15 -9.78 12.21 6.72
N GLU A 16 -9.54 13.31 7.43
CA GLU A 16 -8.30 14.09 7.34
C GLU A 16 -7.75 14.46 8.72
N GLY A 17 -6.46 14.79 8.78
CA GLY A 17 -5.80 15.34 9.95
C GLY A 17 -5.96 14.48 11.22
N ALA A 18 -6.32 15.10 12.32
CA ALA A 18 -6.45 14.43 13.63
C ALA A 18 -7.55 13.34 13.64
N GLN A 19 -8.64 13.54 12.90
CA GLN A 19 -9.71 12.55 12.78
C GLN A 19 -9.21 11.29 12.07
N GLN A 20 -8.49 11.45 10.97
CA GLN A 20 -7.89 10.33 10.24
C GLN A 20 -6.94 9.53 11.13
N GLN A 21 -6.05 10.23 11.84
CA GLN A 21 -5.10 9.60 12.76
C GLN A 21 -5.82 8.80 13.86
N GLN A 22 -6.86 9.37 14.48
CA GLN A 22 -7.64 8.70 15.53
C GLN A 22 -8.37 7.45 14.98
N GLN A 23 -8.93 7.54 13.77
CA GLN A 23 -9.58 6.39 13.13
C GLN A 23 -8.59 5.27 12.85
N PHE A 24 -7.39 5.59 12.34
CA PHE A 24 -6.36 4.58 12.12
C PHE A 24 -5.84 3.96 13.41
N GLU A 25 -5.69 4.73 14.49
CA GLU A 25 -5.30 4.20 15.79
C GLU A 25 -6.30 3.16 16.31
N ALA A 26 -7.59 3.47 16.27
CA ALA A 26 -8.65 2.53 16.66
C ALA A 26 -8.69 1.30 15.74
N LEU A 27 -8.52 1.51 14.45
CA LEU A 27 -8.54 0.43 13.46
C LEU A 27 -7.33 -0.50 13.60
N ALA A 28 -6.15 0.02 13.92
CA ALA A 28 -4.96 -0.77 14.19
C ALA A 28 -5.15 -1.68 15.43
N ALA A 29 -5.78 -1.15 16.50
CA ALA A 29 -6.10 -1.95 17.68
C ALA A 29 -7.08 -3.10 17.37
N ASP A 30 -8.05 -2.87 16.48
CA ASP A 30 -8.99 -3.93 16.06
C ASP A 30 -8.35 -4.93 15.11
N ALA A 31 -7.47 -4.49 14.20
CA ALA A 31 -6.71 -5.40 13.33
C ALA A 31 -5.79 -6.33 14.14
N ALA A 32 -5.14 -5.81 15.18
CA ALA A 32 -4.33 -6.62 16.10
C ALA A 32 -5.13 -7.72 16.78
N LYS A 33 -6.38 -7.47 17.17
CA LYS A 33 -7.28 -8.49 17.72
C LYS A 33 -7.62 -9.57 16.70
N VAL A 34 -7.88 -9.17 15.44
CA VAL A 34 -8.17 -10.11 14.34
C VAL A 34 -6.97 -11.02 14.07
N LYS A 35 -5.76 -10.43 13.98
CA LYS A 35 -4.53 -11.21 13.85
C LYS A 35 -4.31 -12.17 15.03
N ALA A 36 -4.49 -11.69 16.27
CA ALA A 36 -4.35 -12.53 17.45
C ALA A 36 -5.32 -13.72 17.48
N ALA A 37 -6.53 -13.54 16.93
CA ALA A 37 -7.52 -14.61 16.80
C ALA A 37 -7.24 -15.58 15.64
N SER A 38 -6.41 -15.19 14.66
CA SER A 38 -6.09 -15.99 13.48
C SER A 38 -4.64 -15.73 13.04
N PRO A 39 -3.64 -16.14 13.84
CA PRO A 39 -2.24 -15.78 13.62
C PRO A 39 -1.64 -16.40 12.35
N ASP A 40 -2.20 -17.50 11.88
CA ASP A 40 -1.75 -18.21 10.67
C ASP A 40 -2.60 -17.88 9.42
N ASP A 41 -3.51 -16.90 9.51
CA ASP A 41 -4.25 -16.40 8.35
C ASP A 41 -3.46 -15.27 7.66
N PRO A 42 -2.89 -15.49 6.47
CA PRO A 42 -2.11 -14.47 5.76
C PRO A 42 -2.93 -13.21 5.48
N ARG A 43 -4.26 -13.33 5.33
CA ARG A 43 -5.14 -12.18 5.11
C ARG A 43 -5.23 -11.27 6.34
N ALA A 44 -5.19 -11.84 7.54
CA ALA A 44 -5.20 -11.07 8.79
C ALA A 44 -3.88 -10.29 8.95
N LEU A 45 -2.75 -10.92 8.65
CA LEU A 45 -1.43 -10.30 8.64
C LEU A 45 -1.34 -9.18 7.59
N ILE A 46 -1.78 -9.44 6.35
CA ILE A 46 -1.77 -8.43 5.28
C ILE A 46 -2.60 -7.20 5.67
N TRP A 47 -3.81 -7.40 6.23
CA TRP A 47 -4.65 -6.26 6.59
C TRP A 47 -4.13 -5.49 7.79
N GLU A 48 -3.55 -6.14 8.79
CA GLU A 48 -2.87 -5.41 9.87
C GLU A 48 -1.71 -4.60 9.32
N GLY A 49 -0.87 -5.18 8.47
CA GLY A 49 0.24 -4.48 7.83
C GLY A 49 -0.22 -3.26 7.02
N ILE A 50 -1.28 -3.38 6.19
CA ILE A 50 -1.84 -2.26 5.41
C ILE A 50 -2.35 -1.15 6.34
N ILE A 51 -3.05 -1.49 7.40
CA ILE A 51 -3.58 -0.54 8.37
C ILE A 51 -2.45 0.18 9.11
N LEU A 52 -1.43 -0.55 9.56
CA LEU A 52 -0.27 0.02 10.26
C LEU A 52 0.55 0.94 9.34
N ALA A 53 0.75 0.57 8.07
CA ALA A 53 1.43 1.40 7.08
C ALA A 53 0.64 2.69 6.81
N SER A 54 -0.69 2.59 6.67
CA SER A 54 -1.56 3.76 6.49
C SER A 54 -1.57 4.67 7.73
N TYR A 55 -1.60 4.07 8.92
CA TYR A 55 -1.50 4.80 10.19
C TYR A 55 -0.15 5.51 10.32
N ALA A 56 0.94 4.88 9.90
CA ALA A 56 2.26 5.51 9.87
C ALA A 56 2.26 6.78 9.02
N GLY A 57 1.67 6.72 7.83
CA GLY A 57 1.53 7.89 6.95
C GLY A 57 0.70 9.01 7.56
N ALA A 58 -0.43 8.69 8.21
CA ALA A 58 -1.29 9.68 8.88
C ALA A 58 -0.64 10.27 10.14
N LYS A 59 0.15 9.48 10.87
CA LYS A 59 0.79 9.90 12.12
C LYS A 59 2.02 10.77 11.88
N GLY A 60 2.85 10.38 10.92
CA GLY A 60 4.14 11.02 10.66
C GLY A 60 5.15 10.96 11.82
N GLY A 61 6.28 11.61 11.65
CA GLY A 61 7.29 11.77 12.70
C GLY A 61 7.93 10.48 13.20
N LEU A 62 8.56 10.53 14.38
CA LEU A 62 9.35 9.42 14.93
C LEU A 62 8.53 8.15 15.21
N GLY A 63 7.25 8.28 15.52
CA GLY A 63 6.38 7.13 15.77
C GLY A 63 6.00 6.34 14.53
N ALA A 64 6.05 6.95 13.35
CA ALA A 64 5.71 6.30 12.08
C ALA A 64 6.64 5.13 11.74
N LEU A 65 7.93 5.27 11.98
CA LEU A 65 8.92 4.22 11.67
C LEU A 65 8.67 2.93 12.43
N SER A 66 8.22 3.01 13.70
CA SER A 66 7.86 1.82 14.48
C SER A 66 6.67 1.08 13.87
N LEU A 67 5.65 1.82 13.41
CA LEU A 67 4.49 1.25 12.71
C LEU A 67 4.90 0.60 11.38
N CYS A 68 5.77 1.24 10.61
CA CYS A 68 6.31 0.68 9.37
C CYS A 68 7.10 -0.62 9.61
N LYS A 69 7.89 -0.70 10.71
CA LYS A 69 8.61 -1.93 11.08
C LYS A 69 7.65 -3.07 11.43
N SER A 70 6.57 -2.78 12.14
CA SER A 70 5.54 -3.78 12.47
C SER A 70 4.80 -4.22 11.20
N ALA A 71 4.41 -3.29 10.33
CA ALA A 71 3.79 -3.59 9.04
C ALA A 71 4.69 -4.49 8.17
N ARG A 72 5.99 -4.19 8.11
CA ARG A 72 6.97 -5.02 7.39
C ARG A 72 6.99 -6.45 7.92
N ALA A 73 7.05 -6.62 9.23
CA ALA A 73 7.05 -7.96 9.85
C ALA A 73 5.78 -8.75 9.52
N ASP A 74 4.62 -8.10 9.51
CA ASP A 74 3.35 -8.72 9.14
C ASP A 74 3.33 -9.16 7.67
N PHE A 75 3.81 -8.33 6.73
CA PHE A 75 3.90 -8.70 5.32
C PHE A 75 4.90 -9.84 5.08
N GLU A 76 6.07 -9.80 5.75
CA GLU A 76 7.06 -10.88 5.67
C GLU A 76 6.49 -12.21 6.21
N ALA A 77 5.74 -12.18 7.31
CA ALA A 77 5.05 -13.34 7.85
C ALA A 77 3.96 -13.86 6.91
N ALA A 78 3.16 -12.97 6.30
CA ALA A 78 2.15 -13.37 5.33
C ALA A 78 2.76 -14.05 4.10
N LEU A 79 3.87 -13.51 3.58
CA LEU A 79 4.62 -14.09 2.45
C LEU A 79 5.20 -15.48 2.79
N ALA A 80 5.58 -15.71 4.04
CA ALA A 80 6.07 -17.02 4.47
C ALA A 80 4.97 -18.09 4.53
N ILE A 81 3.69 -17.67 4.73
CA ILE A 81 2.54 -18.57 4.77
C ILE A 81 1.98 -18.80 3.36
N ASP A 82 1.63 -17.74 2.64
CA ASP A 82 1.08 -17.79 1.29
C ASP A 82 1.48 -16.54 0.50
N PRO A 83 2.48 -16.64 -0.39
CA PRO A 83 2.92 -15.52 -1.23
C PRO A 83 1.86 -14.99 -2.20
N ALA A 84 0.87 -15.82 -2.56
CA ALA A 84 -0.21 -15.43 -3.48
C ALA A 84 -1.47 -14.91 -2.77
N ALA A 85 -1.49 -14.93 -1.42
CA ALA A 85 -2.64 -14.47 -0.65
C ALA A 85 -3.08 -13.06 -1.08
N MET A 86 -4.39 -12.88 -1.24
CA MET A 86 -4.99 -11.62 -1.67
C MET A 86 -4.35 -11.06 -2.96
N ASP A 87 -4.15 -11.92 -3.94
CA ASP A 87 -3.58 -11.58 -5.24
C ASP A 87 -2.19 -10.90 -5.14
N GLY A 88 -1.34 -11.38 -4.24
CA GLY A 88 0.02 -10.87 -4.06
C GLY A 88 0.09 -9.53 -3.30
N SER A 89 -0.96 -9.16 -2.56
CA SER A 89 -1.02 -7.88 -1.83
C SER A 89 0.14 -7.69 -0.85
N ALA A 90 0.68 -8.77 -0.25
CA ALA A 90 1.82 -8.66 0.64
C ALA A 90 3.08 -8.19 -0.09
N TYR A 91 3.34 -8.67 -1.31
CA TYR A 91 4.45 -8.18 -2.14
C TYR A 91 4.28 -6.71 -2.50
N THR A 92 3.09 -6.33 -2.98
CA THR A 92 2.79 -4.95 -3.36
C THR A 92 2.94 -3.99 -2.18
N SER A 93 2.39 -4.35 -1.03
CA SER A 93 2.43 -3.50 0.17
C SER A 93 3.83 -3.42 0.80
N LEU A 94 4.57 -4.54 0.82
CA LEU A 94 5.95 -4.56 1.31
C LEU A 94 6.87 -3.75 0.39
N GLY A 95 6.71 -3.90 -0.92
CA GLY A 95 7.44 -3.10 -1.90
C GLY A 95 7.17 -1.61 -1.73
N SER A 96 5.90 -1.21 -1.49
CA SER A 96 5.57 0.19 -1.24
C SER A 96 6.23 0.74 0.03
N LEU A 97 6.33 -0.06 1.08
CA LEU A 97 7.06 0.35 2.29
C LEU A 97 8.53 0.62 2.02
N TYR A 98 9.18 -0.21 1.19
CA TYR A 98 10.62 -0.08 0.96
C TYR A 98 11.02 1.19 0.22
N TYR A 99 10.21 1.75 -0.68
CA TYR A 99 10.55 3.03 -1.32
C TYR A 99 10.00 4.25 -0.57
N GLN A 100 8.95 4.09 0.27
CA GLN A 100 8.36 5.20 1.02
C GLN A 100 9.04 5.46 2.37
N VAL A 101 9.71 4.46 2.94
CA VAL A 101 10.44 4.60 4.21
C VAL A 101 11.86 5.09 3.92
N PRO A 102 12.40 6.05 4.70
CA PRO A 102 13.79 6.46 4.55
C PRO A 102 14.77 5.30 4.61
N GLY A 103 15.83 5.37 3.81
CA GLY A 103 16.93 4.41 3.86
C GLY A 103 17.80 4.53 5.11
N TRP A 104 18.79 3.65 5.22
CA TRP A 104 19.75 3.68 6.31
C TRP A 104 20.51 5.04 6.36
N PRO A 105 20.84 5.62 7.53
CA PRO A 105 20.66 5.07 8.89
C PRO A 105 19.31 5.36 9.54
N LEU A 106 18.40 6.08 8.90
CA LEU A 106 17.15 6.53 9.49
C LEU A 106 16.06 5.44 9.49
N GLY A 107 16.04 4.60 8.48
CA GLY A 107 15.04 3.55 8.30
C GLY A 107 15.60 2.34 7.56
N PHE A 108 14.68 1.59 6.95
CA PHE A 108 14.99 0.36 6.21
C PHE A 108 14.68 0.46 4.71
N GLY A 109 14.43 1.67 4.19
CA GLY A 109 14.13 1.90 2.78
C GLY A 109 15.22 1.35 1.87
N ASP A 110 14.83 0.78 0.73
CA ASP A 110 15.70 0.13 -0.24
C ASP A 110 14.97 0.03 -1.59
N ASP A 111 15.37 0.83 -2.56
CA ASP A 111 14.70 0.95 -3.84
C ASP A 111 14.88 -0.30 -4.72
N ASP A 112 16.02 -1.00 -4.62
CA ASP A 112 16.23 -2.25 -5.36
C ASP A 112 15.28 -3.33 -4.87
N LYS A 113 15.13 -3.42 -3.55
CA LYS A 113 14.19 -4.36 -2.91
C LYS A 113 12.74 -3.98 -3.20
N ALA A 114 12.42 -2.69 -3.20
CA ALA A 114 11.10 -2.20 -3.60
C ALA A 114 10.76 -2.66 -5.03
N ARG A 115 11.66 -2.43 -5.98
CA ARG A 115 11.50 -2.83 -7.38
C ARG A 115 11.27 -4.34 -7.54
N GLU A 116 12.05 -5.17 -6.85
CA GLU A 116 11.90 -6.62 -6.87
C GLU A 116 10.51 -7.06 -6.38
N LEU A 117 10.10 -6.56 -5.21
CA LEU A 117 8.83 -6.93 -4.58
C LEU A 117 7.62 -6.45 -5.38
N LEU A 118 7.65 -5.20 -5.87
CA LEU A 118 6.57 -4.65 -6.68
C LEU A 118 6.39 -5.43 -7.99
N ARG A 119 7.48 -5.86 -8.64
CA ARG A 119 7.42 -6.72 -9.82
C ARG A 119 6.79 -8.08 -9.51
N LYS A 120 7.13 -8.71 -8.40
CA LYS A 120 6.49 -9.96 -7.96
C LYS A 120 4.98 -9.78 -7.73
N GLY A 121 4.56 -8.68 -7.11
CA GLY A 121 3.15 -8.35 -6.96
C GLY A 121 2.43 -8.21 -8.31
N LEU A 122 3.10 -7.58 -9.28
CA LEU A 122 2.58 -7.39 -10.64
C LEU A 122 2.52 -8.70 -11.44
N GLU A 123 3.47 -9.62 -11.26
CA GLU A 123 3.46 -10.95 -11.87
C GLU A 123 2.25 -11.78 -11.39
N ILE A 124 1.90 -11.67 -10.10
CA ILE A 124 0.75 -12.38 -9.53
C ILE A 124 -0.57 -11.73 -9.96
N ASN A 125 -0.63 -10.39 -9.96
CA ASN A 125 -1.83 -9.63 -10.27
C ASN A 125 -1.59 -8.56 -11.35
N PRO A 126 -1.37 -8.97 -12.61
CA PRO A 126 -0.98 -8.06 -13.69
C PRO A 126 -2.06 -7.04 -14.08
N GLN A 127 -3.32 -7.26 -13.68
CA GLN A 127 -4.45 -6.36 -13.95
C GLN A 127 -4.94 -5.64 -12.69
N GLY A 128 -4.31 -5.87 -11.55
CA GLY A 128 -4.72 -5.29 -10.27
C GLY A 128 -4.47 -3.79 -10.21
N ILE A 129 -5.48 -3.03 -9.75
CA ILE A 129 -5.36 -1.58 -9.60
C ILE A 129 -4.22 -1.20 -8.66
N ASP A 130 -4.10 -1.85 -7.48
CA ASP A 130 -3.07 -1.54 -6.50
C ASP A 130 -1.68 -1.98 -6.96
N ALA A 131 -1.54 -3.16 -7.60
CA ALA A 131 -0.26 -3.66 -8.10
C ALA A 131 0.33 -2.73 -9.17
N ASN A 132 -0.49 -2.30 -10.14
CA ASN A 132 -0.05 -1.35 -11.17
C ASN A 132 0.17 0.05 -10.59
N TYR A 133 -0.69 0.51 -9.67
CA TYR A 133 -0.51 1.83 -9.05
C TYR A 133 0.82 1.94 -8.30
N PHE A 134 1.10 1.02 -7.37
CA PHE A 134 2.32 1.12 -6.56
C PHE A 134 3.59 0.94 -7.38
N TYR A 135 3.57 0.10 -8.42
CA TYR A 135 4.72 0.00 -9.32
C TYR A 135 4.90 1.26 -10.17
N GLY A 136 3.82 1.83 -10.69
CA GLY A 136 3.86 3.09 -11.45
C GLY A 136 4.26 4.28 -10.58
N ASP A 137 3.78 4.35 -9.34
CA ASP A 137 4.15 5.38 -8.37
C ASP A 137 5.64 5.28 -7.99
N PHE A 138 6.14 4.06 -7.78
CA PHE A 138 7.56 3.80 -7.57
C PHE A 138 8.41 4.28 -8.77
N LEU A 139 8.03 3.95 -10.00
CA LEU A 139 8.73 4.41 -11.20
C LEU A 139 8.75 5.94 -11.29
N ARG A 140 7.62 6.60 -11.00
CA ARG A 140 7.52 8.06 -10.92
C ARG A 140 8.48 8.62 -9.86
N ASP A 141 8.53 8.01 -8.68
CA ASP A 141 9.42 8.42 -7.58
C ASP A 141 10.90 8.31 -7.97
N GLN A 142 11.26 7.28 -8.75
CA GLN A 142 12.61 7.09 -9.28
C GLN A 142 12.95 8.00 -10.48
N GLY A 143 11.99 8.78 -10.98
CA GLY A 143 12.17 9.61 -12.18
C GLY A 143 12.03 8.86 -13.50
N ASP A 144 11.62 7.59 -13.46
CA ASP A 144 11.39 6.74 -14.65
C ASP A 144 10.01 7.07 -15.27
N TYR A 145 9.75 8.34 -15.56
CA TYR A 145 8.42 8.84 -15.95
C TYR A 145 7.86 8.18 -17.22
N ALA A 146 8.72 7.92 -18.21
CA ALA A 146 8.32 7.28 -19.46
C ALA A 146 7.80 5.85 -19.24
N GLU A 147 8.34 5.13 -18.25
CA GLU A 147 7.86 3.81 -17.87
C GLU A 147 6.66 3.89 -16.91
N ALA A 148 6.59 4.93 -16.06
CA ALA A 148 5.51 5.11 -15.10
C ALA A 148 4.14 5.34 -15.78
N VAL A 149 4.10 6.17 -16.83
CA VAL A 149 2.86 6.55 -17.50
C VAL A 149 2.04 5.34 -17.97
N PRO A 150 2.54 4.42 -18.80
CA PRO A 150 1.74 3.28 -19.26
C PRO A 150 1.33 2.33 -18.14
N VAL A 151 2.11 2.21 -17.07
CA VAL A 151 1.75 1.40 -15.89
C VAL A 151 0.60 2.04 -15.10
N LEU A 152 0.65 3.36 -14.89
CA LEU A 152 -0.41 4.10 -14.22
C LEU A 152 -1.71 4.14 -15.06
N GLU A 153 -1.61 4.27 -16.38
CA GLU A 153 -2.78 4.16 -17.28
C GLU A 153 -3.44 2.78 -17.17
N LYS A 154 -2.64 1.73 -17.08
CA LYS A 154 -3.14 0.38 -16.86
C LYS A 154 -3.82 0.23 -15.50
N ALA A 155 -3.27 0.85 -14.45
CA ALA A 155 -3.92 0.91 -13.14
C ALA A 155 -5.29 1.60 -13.21
N LEU A 156 -5.39 2.71 -13.95
CA LEU A 156 -6.64 3.46 -14.11
C LEU A 156 -7.70 2.66 -14.87
N ALA A 157 -7.28 1.81 -15.83
CA ALA A 157 -8.15 0.95 -16.60
C ALA A 157 -8.59 -0.34 -15.87
N ALA A 158 -8.08 -0.60 -14.66
CA ALA A 158 -8.44 -1.79 -13.90
C ALA A 158 -9.94 -1.86 -13.60
N PRO A 159 -10.56 -3.06 -13.62
CA PRO A 159 -11.99 -3.20 -13.35
C PRO A 159 -12.33 -2.83 -11.90
N PRO A 160 -13.56 -2.37 -11.65
CA PRO A 160 -14.03 -2.07 -10.30
C PRO A 160 -14.11 -3.34 -9.45
N ARG A 161 -13.84 -3.22 -8.16
CA ARG A 161 -13.91 -4.33 -7.19
C ARG A 161 -15.19 -4.24 -6.37
N ALA A 162 -15.97 -5.32 -6.36
CA ALA A 162 -17.22 -5.37 -5.59
C ALA A 162 -16.95 -5.13 -4.08
N GLY A 163 -17.73 -4.23 -3.47
CA GLY A 163 -17.61 -3.87 -2.06
C GLY A 163 -16.35 -3.03 -1.71
N ARG A 164 -15.67 -2.47 -2.73
CA ARG A 164 -14.49 -1.62 -2.58
C ARG A 164 -14.63 -0.25 -3.26
N GLU A 165 -15.85 0.20 -3.47
CA GLU A 165 -16.19 1.39 -4.27
C GLU A 165 -15.45 2.63 -3.80
N LEU A 166 -15.47 2.92 -2.49
CA LEU A 166 -14.76 4.06 -1.91
C LEU A 166 -13.22 3.94 -2.06
N ALA A 167 -12.68 2.74 -1.83
CA ALA A 167 -11.25 2.48 -1.99
C ALA A 167 -10.81 2.63 -3.46
N ASP A 168 -11.62 2.14 -4.40
CA ASP A 168 -11.35 2.25 -5.83
C ASP A 168 -11.44 3.70 -6.31
N GLN A 169 -12.42 4.46 -5.83
CA GLN A 169 -12.55 5.88 -6.14
C GLN A 169 -11.32 6.67 -5.64
N GLY A 170 -10.94 6.46 -4.39
CA GLY A 170 -9.77 7.12 -3.82
C GLY A 170 -8.47 6.74 -4.53
N ARG A 171 -8.30 5.45 -4.84
CA ARG A 171 -7.13 4.98 -5.60
C ARG A 171 -7.05 5.57 -7.00
N ARG A 172 -8.19 5.71 -7.71
CA ARG A 172 -8.22 6.35 -9.03
C ARG A 172 -7.79 7.80 -8.97
N ALA A 173 -8.21 8.56 -7.95
CA ALA A 173 -7.76 9.92 -7.75
C ALA A 173 -6.23 10.01 -7.50
N GLU A 174 -5.67 9.09 -6.71
CA GLU A 174 -4.21 8.99 -6.51
C GLU A 174 -3.49 8.66 -7.84
N ILE A 175 -4.04 7.74 -8.66
CA ILE A 175 -3.48 7.40 -9.99
C ILE A 175 -3.50 8.60 -10.92
N GLU A 176 -4.61 9.33 -11.01
CA GLU A 176 -4.75 10.52 -11.85
C GLU A 176 -3.74 11.60 -11.48
N GLN A 177 -3.52 11.81 -10.18
CA GLN A 177 -2.51 12.74 -9.68
C GLN A 177 -1.08 12.29 -10.07
N ALA A 178 -0.76 11.01 -9.88
CA ALA A 178 0.55 10.47 -10.26
C ALA A 178 0.81 10.56 -11.77
N LEU A 179 -0.22 10.28 -12.58
CA LEU A 179 -0.18 10.43 -14.05
C LEU A 179 0.08 11.88 -14.47
N ALA A 180 -0.64 12.84 -13.87
CA ALA A 180 -0.45 14.25 -14.18
C ALA A 180 0.99 14.69 -13.90
N GLN A 181 1.54 14.30 -12.74
CA GLN A 181 2.91 14.61 -12.36
C GLN A 181 3.94 13.96 -13.30
N ALA A 182 3.75 12.68 -13.65
CA ALA A 182 4.68 11.99 -14.55
C ALA A 182 4.69 12.63 -15.98
N ARG A 183 3.54 13.02 -16.50
CA ARG A 183 3.41 13.68 -17.81
C ARG A 183 4.03 15.07 -17.83
N GLU A 184 3.82 15.86 -16.76
CA GLU A 184 4.43 17.19 -16.63
C GLU A 184 5.96 17.15 -16.76
N HIS A 185 6.60 16.11 -16.19
CA HIS A 185 8.05 15.91 -16.29
C HIS A 185 8.52 15.42 -17.67
N LEU A 186 7.66 14.77 -18.44
CA LEU A 186 7.99 14.36 -19.81
C LEU A 186 7.88 15.51 -20.83
N ASP A 187 7.04 16.50 -20.54
CA ASP A 187 6.78 17.66 -21.40
C ASP A 187 7.74 18.84 -21.13
N SER A 188 8.57 18.75 -20.06
CA SER A 188 9.50 19.80 -19.63
C SER A 188 10.94 19.52 -20.07
#